data_576bfcffc6c5991dcb06592e0531cf38
#
_entry.id   576bfcffc6c5991dcb06592e0531cf38
#
_cell.length_a   1.000
_cell.length_b   1.000
_cell.length_c   1.000
_cell.angle_alpha   90.00
_cell.angle_beta   90.00
_cell.angle_gamma   90.00
#
_symmetry.space_group_name_H-M   'P 1'
#
loop_
_entity.id
_entity.type
_entity.pdbx_description
1 polymer ?
#
loop_
_entity_poly.entity_id
_entity_poly.type
_entity_poly.pdbx_seq_one_letter_code
_entity_poly.pdbx_strand_id
1 'polypeptide(L)'
;MKQISGGVAAPKGFTASGVHCGVKKGKGDGNQPPMSKMPEVLEGKKDLALIVSEQPCTAAAVYTMNRVKAAPLYVTMDHLENGEAQAIVANSGNANACAPNSHEHAEEMCQLAAQATGLKASDFVVASTGVIGQELNISAIQAGLPACAAALSKDGSDAAANAIMTTDTVKKEMAVTCSVGGKTVTIGAIAKGSGMIHPNMGSMLRRPPRDRAPDLQPGDGRWGYLHQRHVRGAGQRHGGERSHRVEGRRLYRLLQDALQRL
;
A
#
# COMPACT_ATOMS: atom_id res chain seq x y z
N MET A 1 11.71 7.74 19.85
CA MET A 1 11.04 7.84 18.54
C MET A 1 10.80 9.32 18.24
N LYS A 2 11.16 9.78 17.05
CA LYS A 2 11.00 11.17 16.61
C LYS A 2 10.12 11.19 15.35
N GLN A 3 9.09 12.03 15.32
CA GLN A 3 8.28 12.25 14.13
C GLN A 3 9.06 13.10 13.12
N ILE A 4 8.93 12.75 11.84
CA ILE A 4 9.54 13.43 10.71
C ILE A 4 8.50 13.60 9.59
N SER A 5 8.79 14.42 8.58
CA SER A 5 7.99 14.56 7.36
C SER A 5 8.29 13.44 6.35
N GLY A 6 7.50 13.35 5.27
CA GLY A 6 7.76 12.51 4.09
C GLY A 6 6.95 11.21 4.03
N GLY A 7 6.09 10.92 5.00
CA GLY A 7 5.15 9.78 4.96
C GLY A 7 5.78 8.48 4.49
N VAL A 8 5.17 7.79 3.51
CA VAL A 8 5.68 6.50 2.98
C VAL A 8 6.97 6.63 2.19
N ALA A 9 7.32 7.82 1.71
CA ALA A 9 8.57 8.08 0.99
C ALA A 9 9.72 8.51 1.92
N ALA A 10 9.47 8.69 3.22
CA ALA A 10 10.51 9.04 4.20
C ALA A 10 11.61 7.99 4.38
N PRO A 11 11.34 6.66 4.33
CA PRO A 11 12.40 5.67 4.34
C PRO A 11 13.26 5.78 3.09
N LYS A 12 14.58 5.64 3.25
CA LYS A 12 15.54 5.71 2.14
C LYS A 12 15.22 4.64 1.08
N GLY A 13 15.24 5.04 -0.19
CA GLY A 13 14.98 4.15 -1.32
C GLY A 13 13.51 3.99 -1.67
N PHE A 14 12.61 4.74 -1.03
CA PHE A 14 11.19 4.77 -1.41
C PHE A 14 10.83 6.07 -2.10
N THR A 15 10.01 5.95 -3.14
CA THR A 15 9.34 7.04 -3.83
C THR A 15 7.85 6.77 -3.87
N ALA A 16 7.05 7.81 -3.98
CA ALA A 16 5.62 7.70 -4.10
C ALA A 16 5.07 8.71 -5.11
N SER A 17 3.87 8.45 -5.60
CA SER A 17 3.12 9.37 -6.46
C SER A 17 1.63 9.16 -6.32
N GLY A 18 0.86 10.14 -6.77
CA GLY A 18 -0.58 10.02 -6.85
C GLY A 18 -1.12 10.98 -7.90
N VAL A 19 -1.93 10.47 -8.82
CA VAL A 19 -2.55 11.22 -9.90
C VAL A 19 -4.07 11.01 -9.93
N HIS A 20 -4.76 11.85 -10.67
CA HIS A 20 -6.12 11.59 -11.10
C HIS A 20 -6.07 10.89 -12.46
N CYS A 21 -6.73 9.74 -12.60
CA CYS A 21 -6.83 9.02 -13.87
C CYS A 21 -8.29 8.80 -14.34
N GLY A 22 -9.29 9.20 -13.56
CA GLY A 22 -10.70 9.14 -13.94
C GLY A 22 -11.44 7.88 -13.43
N VAL A 23 -10.89 7.12 -12.51
CA VAL A 23 -11.63 6.07 -11.79
C VAL A 23 -12.70 6.68 -10.88
N LYS A 24 -12.39 7.79 -10.21
CA LYS A 24 -13.39 8.63 -9.55
C LYS A 24 -14.06 9.49 -10.61
N LYS A 25 -15.33 9.19 -10.90
CA LYS A 25 -16.14 10.08 -11.75
C LYS A 25 -16.19 11.46 -11.10
N GLY A 26 -15.70 12.48 -11.82
CA GLY A 26 -15.95 13.88 -11.48
C GLY A 26 -17.47 14.14 -11.43
N LYS A 27 -17.88 15.24 -10.80
CA LYS A 27 -19.27 15.73 -10.90
C LYS A 27 -19.49 16.29 -12.32
N GLY A 28 -19.63 15.45 -13.32
CA GLY A 28 -19.88 15.84 -14.69
C GLY A 28 -20.06 14.59 -15.54
N ASP A 29 -21.25 14.47 -16.09
CA ASP A 29 -21.69 13.68 -17.21
C ASP A 29 -20.85 12.45 -17.63
N GLY A 30 -21.55 11.40 -17.92
CA GLY A 30 -21.04 10.08 -18.30
C GLY A 30 -20.26 10.00 -19.63
N ASN A 31 -19.60 11.09 -20.08
CA ASN A 31 -18.73 11.13 -21.24
C ASN A 31 -17.27 11.26 -20.80
N GLN A 32 -16.53 10.15 -20.87
CA GLN A 32 -15.08 10.20 -20.80
C GLN A 32 -14.54 10.90 -22.04
N PRO A 33 -13.55 11.80 -21.90
CA PRO A 33 -12.87 12.33 -23.07
C PRO A 33 -12.15 11.20 -23.80
N PRO A 34 -12.16 11.17 -25.13
CA PRO A 34 -11.45 10.18 -25.92
C PRO A 34 -9.94 10.22 -25.59
N MET A 35 -9.30 9.05 -25.55
CA MET A 35 -7.88 8.85 -25.20
C MET A 35 -6.89 9.78 -25.95
N SER A 36 -7.29 10.37 -27.06
CA SER A 36 -6.49 11.32 -27.86
C SER A 36 -6.32 12.70 -27.23
N LYS A 37 -7.00 13.01 -26.12
CA LYS A 37 -6.95 14.31 -25.43
C LYS A 37 -6.31 14.24 -24.03
N MET A 38 -5.54 13.20 -23.71
CA MET A 38 -4.89 13.02 -22.43
C MET A 38 -3.41 13.43 -22.45
N PRO A 39 -3.05 14.68 -22.45
CA PRO A 39 -1.83 15.11 -21.80
C PRO A 39 -1.98 16.34 -20.91
N GLU A 40 -3.15 16.90 -20.74
CA GLU A 40 -3.33 18.01 -19.81
C GLU A 40 -3.78 17.50 -18.45
N VAL A 41 -3.00 17.88 -17.43
CA VAL A 41 -3.20 17.70 -15.98
C VAL A 41 -4.67 17.46 -15.68
N LEU A 42 -4.99 16.20 -15.35
CA LEU A 42 -6.35 15.81 -14.99
C LEU A 42 -6.72 16.55 -13.70
N GLU A 43 -7.42 17.66 -13.84
CA GLU A 43 -8.00 18.39 -12.72
C GLU A 43 -9.09 17.52 -12.09
N GLY A 44 -8.77 16.94 -10.95
CA GLY A 44 -9.70 16.07 -10.23
C GLY A 44 -9.12 15.51 -8.94
N LYS A 45 -9.98 14.88 -8.13
CA LYS A 45 -9.49 14.16 -6.95
C LYS A 45 -8.62 13.00 -7.39
N LYS A 46 -7.39 12.98 -6.91
CA LYS A 46 -6.45 11.87 -7.15
C LYS A 46 -7.09 10.51 -6.84
N ASP A 47 -6.84 9.51 -7.68
CA ASP A 47 -7.50 8.21 -7.60
C ASP A 47 -6.60 7.02 -8.00
N LEU A 48 -5.35 7.29 -8.38
CA LEU A 48 -4.33 6.29 -8.67
C LEU A 48 -3.04 6.64 -7.93
N ALA A 49 -2.49 5.70 -7.17
CA ALA A 49 -1.26 5.85 -6.40
C ALA A 49 -0.25 4.77 -6.78
N LEU A 50 1.03 5.15 -6.79
CA LEU A 50 2.18 4.25 -6.82
C LEU A 50 3.09 4.54 -5.64
N ILE A 51 3.64 3.48 -5.03
CA ILE A 51 4.74 3.51 -4.07
C ILE A 51 5.75 2.50 -4.53
N VAL A 52 6.98 2.93 -4.73
CA VAL A 52 8.05 2.09 -5.33
C VAL A 52 9.28 2.12 -4.46
N SER A 53 9.89 0.96 -4.27
CA SER A 53 11.20 0.81 -3.66
C SER A 53 12.28 0.64 -4.73
N GLU A 54 13.46 1.23 -4.51
CA GLU A 54 14.65 1.04 -5.38
C GLU A 54 15.14 -0.41 -5.40
N GLN A 55 14.79 -1.22 -4.39
CA GLN A 55 15.23 -2.60 -4.23
C GLN A 55 14.05 -3.48 -3.80
N PRO A 56 14.07 -4.79 -4.11
CA PRO A 56 13.13 -5.74 -3.53
C PRO A 56 13.14 -5.68 -2.01
N CYS A 57 11.97 -5.76 -1.40
CA CYS A 57 11.76 -5.63 0.04
C CYS A 57 11.11 -6.90 0.59
N THR A 58 11.47 -7.28 1.81
CA THR A 58 10.66 -8.23 2.56
C THR A 58 9.29 -7.62 2.79
N ALA A 59 8.25 -8.35 2.42
CA ALA A 59 6.87 -7.92 2.51
C ALA A 59 6.02 -8.87 3.33
N ALA A 60 5.01 -8.33 4.00
CA ALA A 60 3.98 -9.08 4.70
C ALA A 60 2.68 -8.31 4.67
N ALA A 61 1.56 -9.02 4.60
CA ALA A 61 0.23 -8.42 4.60
C ALA A 61 -0.71 -9.14 5.57
N VAL A 62 -1.75 -8.41 5.98
CA VAL A 62 -2.89 -8.98 6.70
C VAL A 62 -4.15 -8.70 5.91
N TYR A 63 -5.07 -9.65 5.97
CA TYR A 63 -6.25 -9.67 5.13
C TYR A 63 -7.51 -9.80 5.97
N THR A 64 -8.64 -9.38 5.41
CA THR A 64 -9.93 -9.64 6.01
C THR A 64 -10.21 -11.16 6.11
N MET A 65 -10.88 -11.57 7.20
CA MET A 65 -11.38 -12.92 7.38
C MET A 65 -12.77 -13.11 6.76
N ASN A 66 -13.37 -12.09 6.17
CA ASN A 66 -14.64 -12.20 5.47
C ASN A 66 -14.52 -13.22 4.33
N ARG A 67 -15.59 -13.97 4.08
CA ARG A 67 -15.62 -14.98 3.02
C ARG A 67 -15.59 -14.33 1.63
N VAL A 68 -16.30 -13.22 1.47
CA VAL A 68 -16.29 -12.43 0.24
C VAL A 68 -15.18 -11.38 0.36
N LYS A 69 -14.16 -11.53 -0.48
CA LYS A 69 -13.01 -10.62 -0.54
C LYS A 69 -12.96 -9.96 -1.91
N ALA A 70 -12.44 -8.75 -1.97
CA ALA A 70 -12.13 -8.10 -3.23
C ALA A 70 -11.00 -8.83 -3.96
N ALA A 71 -11.05 -8.86 -5.29
CA ALA A 71 -10.07 -9.54 -6.13
C ALA A 71 -8.61 -9.09 -5.88
N PRO A 72 -8.30 -7.80 -5.66
CA PRO A 72 -6.94 -7.37 -5.34
C PRO A 72 -6.32 -8.07 -4.14
N LEU A 73 -7.13 -8.59 -3.20
CA LEU A 73 -6.59 -9.31 -2.05
C LEU A 73 -6.04 -10.67 -2.44
N TYR A 74 -6.72 -11.37 -3.35
CA TYR A 74 -6.25 -12.68 -3.83
C TYR A 74 -4.97 -12.54 -4.65
N VAL A 75 -4.92 -11.59 -5.60
CA VAL A 75 -3.72 -11.31 -6.38
C VAL A 75 -2.54 -10.91 -5.47
N THR A 76 -2.78 -10.07 -4.47
CA THR A 76 -1.73 -9.72 -3.50
C THR A 76 -1.29 -10.92 -2.66
N MET A 77 -2.19 -11.87 -2.30
CA MET A 77 -1.82 -13.09 -1.58
C MET A 77 -0.86 -13.94 -2.42
N ASP A 78 -1.18 -14.12 -3.69
CA ASP A 78 -0.39 -14.93 -4.63
C ASP A 78 0.98 -14.27 -4.88
N HIS A 79 1.03 -12.96 -5.10
CA HIS A 79 2.29 -12.22 -5.30
C HIS A 79 3.19 -12.24 -4.07
N LEU A 80 2.63 -12.29 -2.86
CA LEU A 80 3.39 -12.30 -1.60
C LEU A 80 3.74 -13.70 -1.09
N GLU A 81 3.52 -14.78 -1.84
CA GLU A 81 3.87 -16.13 -1.41
C GLU A 81 5.38 -16.28 -1.12
N ASN A 82 6.21 -15.58 -1.90
CA ASN A 82 7.67 -15.56 -1.71
C ASN A 82 8.12 -14.65 -0.55
N GLY A 83 7.21 -13.88 0.05
CA GLY A 83 7.51 -12.92 1.14
C GLY A 83 8.24 -11.65 0.67
N GLU A 84 8.20 -11.34 -0.61
CA GLU A 84 8.87 -10.17 -1.19
C GLU A 84 7.90 -9.31 -2.02
N ALA A 85 8.17 -8.01 -2.08
CA ALA A 85 7.54 -7.07 -3.00
C ALA A 85 8.46 -5.88 -3.26
N GLN A 86 8.23 -5.14 -4.34
CA GLN A 86 9.01 -3.94 -4.65
C GLN A 86 8.13 -2.70 -4.84
N ALA A 87 6.85 -2.87 -5.10
CA ALA A 87 5.94 -1.76 -5.34
C ALA A 87 4.52 -2.01 -4.82
N ILE A 88 3.77 -0.92 -4.68
CA ILE A 88 2.33 -0.94 -4.42
C ILE A 88 1.65 -0.10 -5.50
N VAL A 89 0.63 -0.66 -6.15
CA VAL A 89 -0.31 0.07 -6.99
C VAL A 89 -1.68 0.09 -6.34
N ALA A 90 -2.29 1.26 -6.20
CA ALA A 90 -3.60 1.38 -5.57
C ALA A 90 -4.50 2.35 -6.33
N ASN A 91 -5.77 1.98 -6.51
CA ASN A 91 -6.79 2.89 -6.99
C ASN A 91 -7.85 3.17 -5.94
N SER A 92 -8.51 4.33 -6.08
CA SER A 92 -9.71 4.66 -5.33
C SER A 92 -10.84 5.11 -6.26
N GLY A 93 -12.08 4.96 -5.79
CA GLY A 93 -13.30 5.19 -6.58
C GLY A 93 -14.05 3.91 -6.93
N ASN A 94 -13.34 2.81 -7.12
CA ASN A 94 -13.88 1.48 -7.35
C ASN A 94 -13.10 0.45 -6.53
N ALA A 95 -13.81 -0.46 -5.86
CA ALA A 95 -13.23 -1.46 -4.96
C ALA A 95 -12.75 -2.72 -5.69
N ASN A 96 -13.04 -2.86 -6.97
CA ASN A 96 -12.78 -4.06 -7.75
C ASN A 96 -13.24 -5.35 -7.02
N ALA A 97 -14.48 -5.31 -6.55
CA ALA A 97 -15.08 -6.35 -5.73
C ALA A 97 -16.51 -6.65 -6.19
N CYS A 98 -16.87 -7.92 -6.21
CA CYS A 98 -18.20 -8.41 -6.57
C CYS A 98 -18.68 -7.91 -7.95
N ALA A 99 -17.77 -7.78 -8.90
CA ALA A 99 -18.02 -7.36 -10.26
C ALA A 99 -17.43 -8.38 -11.26
N PRO A 100 -17.91 -8.42 -12.53
CA PRO A 100 -17.26 -9.19 -13.57
C PRO A 100 -15.78 -8.84 -13.71
N ASN A 101 -14.97 -9.78 -14.18
CA ASN A 101 -13.55 -9.61 -14.51
C ASN A 101 -12.67 -8.98 -13.40
N SER A 102 -13.14 -9.06 -12.14
CA SER A 102 -12.45 -8.39 -11.03
C SER A 102 -11.03 -8.93 -10.80
N HIS A 103 -10.82 -10.23 -10.99
CA HIS A 103 -9.51 -10.84 -10.81
C HIS A 103 -8.57 -10.46 -11.95
N GLU A 104 -9.05 -10.57 -13.18
CA GLU A 104 -8.34 -10.20 -14.39
C GLU A 104 -7.92 -8.72 -14.35
N HIS A 105 -8.81 -7.83 -13.91
CA HIS A 105 -8.50 -6.40 -13.75
C HIS A 105 -7.46 -6.15 -12.66
N ALA A 106 -7.44 -6.91 -11.57
CA ALA A 106 -6.44 -6.76 -10.54
C ALA A 106 -5.04 -7.19 -11.04
N GLU A 107 -4.96 -8.28 -11.78
CA GLU A 107 -3.74 -8.73 -12.46
C GLU A 107 -3.29 -7.72 -13.51
N GLU A 108 -4.21 -7.23 -14.33
CA GLU A 108 -3.92 -6.24 -15.37
C GLU A 108 -3.38 -4.93 -14.78
N MET A 109 -3.91 -4.49 -13.63
CA MET A 109 -3.33 -3.35 -12.89
C MET A 109 -1.86 -3.56 -12.56
N CYS A 110 -1.47 -4.77 -12.11
CA CYS A 110 -0.07 -5.09 -11.82
C CYS A 110 0.76 -5.12 -13.09
N GLN A 111 0.25 -5.68 -14.18
CA GLN A 111 0.95 -5.74 -15.48
C GLN A 111 1.18 -4.35 -16.06
N LEU A 112 0.16 -3.49 -16.03
CA LEU A 112 0.25 -2.11 -16.51
C LEU A 112 1.22 -1.28 -15.65
N ALA A 113 1.19 -1.45 -14.32
CA ALA A 113 2.13 -0.80 -13.42
C ALA A 113 3.57 -1.29 -13.64
N ALA A 114 3.75 -2.58 -13.90
CA ALA A 114 5.03 -3.18 -14.24
C ALA A 114 5.62 -2.58 -15.53
N GLN A 115 4.80 -2.44 -16.58
CA GLN A 115 5.18 -1.80 -17.84
C GLN A 115 5.61 -0.34 -17.62
N ALA A 116 4.87 0.41 -16.79
CA ALA A 116 5.16 1.81 -16.53
C ALA A 116 6.40 2.06 -15.66
N THR A 117 6.81 1.08 -14.85
CA THR A 117 7.92 1.22 -13.88
C THR A 117 9.15 0.41 -14.24
N GLY A 118 9.05 -0.55 -15.18
CA GLY A 118 10.12 -1.50 -15.52
C GLY A 118 10.31 -2.62 -14.49
N LEU A 119 9.37 -2.83 -13.57
CA LEU A 119 9.37 -3.92 -12.58
C LEU A 119 8.61 -5.14 -13.11
N LYS A 120 8.59 -6.24 -12.35
CA LYS A 120 7.76 -7.41 -12.65
C LYS A 120 6.39 -7.24 -12.05
N ALA A 121 5.34 -7.75 -12.72
CA ALA A 121 3.97 -7.71 -12.21
C ALA A 121 3.83 -8.42 -10.84
N SER A 122 4.54 -9.54 -10.65
CA SER A 122 4.58 -10.30 -9.39
C SER A 122 5.22 -9.54 -8.21
N ASP A 123 5.94 -8.45 -8.47
CA ASP A 123 6.58 -7.66 -7.41
C ASP A 123 5.64 -6.56 -6.86
N PHE A 124 4.40 -6.51 -7.38
CA PHE A 124 3.39 -5.54 -6.95
C PHE A 124 2.42 -6.07 -5.91
N VAL A 125 2.18 -5.27 -4.89
CA VAL A 125 0.99 -5.33 -4.04
C VAL A 125 -0.08 -4.48 -4.71
N VAL A 126 -1.26 -5.04 -4.97
CA VAL A 126 -2.38 -4.32 -5.58
C VAL A 126 -3.50 -4.08 -4.57
N ALA A 127 -4.07 -2.88 -4.60
CA ALA A 127 -5.18 -2.50 -3.74
C ALA A 127 -6.20 -1.64 -4.48
N SER A 128 -7.48 -1.86 -4.17
CA SER A 128 -8.59 -1.07 -4.72
C SER A 128 -9.56 -0.70 -3.62
N THR A 129 -10.14 0.48 -3.70
CA THR A 129 -11.14 0.95 -2.72
C THR A 129 -12.19 1.82 -3.38
N GLY A 130 -13.45 1.71 -2.94
CA GLY A 130 -14.55 2.52 -3.44
C GLY A 130 -15.83 1.74 -3.62
N VAL A 131 -16.53 1.96 -4.73
CA VAL A 131 -17.81 1.31 -5.03
C VAL A 131 -17.62 -0.18 -5.26
N ILE A 132 -18.54 -0.99 -4.74
CA ILE A 132 -18.59 -2.45 -4.87
C ILE A 132 -19.65 -2.82 -5.92
N GLY A 133 -19.45 -3.89 -6.68
CA GLY A 133 -20.42 -4.41 -7.65
C GLY A 133 -20.42 -3.66 -8.99
N GLN A 134 -19.47 -2.79 -9.22
CA GLN A 134 -19.25 -2.12 -10.49
C GLN A 134 -17.92 -2.59 -11.09
N GLU A 135 -17.90 -2.82 -12.38
CA GLU A 135 -16.68 -3.17 -13.11
C GLU A 135 -15.67 -2.03 -13.05
N LEU A 136 -14.39 -2.39 -12.84
CA LEU A 136 -13.31 -1.42 -12.77
C LEU A 136 -13.02 -0.87 -14.16
N ASN A 137 -12.93 0.45 -14.27
CA ASN A 137 -12.48 1.10 -15.51
C ASN A 137 -10.94 0.96 -15.62
N ILE A 138 -10.51 -0.19 -16.14
CA ILE A 138 -9.09 -0.50 -16.33
C ILE A 138 -8.43 0.41 -17.36
N SER A 139 -9.17 0.86 -18.38
CA SER A 139 -8.65 1.77 -19.40
C SER A 139 -8.24 3.13 -18.81
N ALA A 140 -8.95 3.62 -17.79
CA ALA A 140 -8.56 4.84 -17.08
C ALA A 140 -7.25 4.64 -16.32
N ILE A 141 -7.06 3.48 -15.68
CA ILE A 141 -5.81 3.13 -14.99
C ILE A 141 -4.66 3.01 -15.98
N GLN A 142 -4.88 2.32 -17.11
CA GLN A 142 -3.90 2.21 -18.19
C GLN A 142 -3.42 3.57 -18.67
N ALA A 143 -4.34 4.49 -18.89
CA ALA A 143 -4.01 5.84 -19.32
C ALA A 143 -3.28 6.68 -18.26
N GLY A 144 -3.59 6.47 -16.98
CA GLY A 144 -3.01 7.23 -15.88
C GLY A 144 -1.65 6.72 -15.38
N LEU A 145 -1.33 5.44 -15.58
CA LEU A 145 -0.11 4.83 -15.03
C LEU A 145 1.19 5.46 -15.54
N PRO A 146 1.35 5.79 -16.83
CA PRO A 146 2.58 6.46 -17.30
C PRO A 146 2.83 7.80 -16.58
N ALA A 147 1.79 8.61 -16.39
CA ALA A 147 1.89 9.88 -15.67
C ALA A 147 2.15 9.64 -14.17
N CYS A 148 1.55 8.60 -13.57
CA CYS A 148 1.78 8.22 -12.18
C CYS A 148 3.23 7.77 -11.96
N ALA A 149 3.79 6.97 -12.86
CA ALA A 149 5.18 6.53 -12.81
C ALA A 149 6.16 7.69 -12.99
N ALA A 150 5.88 8.59 -13.93
CA ALA A 150 6.71 9.79 -14.16
C ALA A 150 6.71 10.77 -12.97
N ALA A 151 5.63 10.78 -12.17
CA ALA A 151 5.47 11.62 -10.99
C ALA A 151 6.09 11.02 -9.70
N LEU A 152 6.71 9.83 -9.76
CA LEU A 152 7.35 9.22 -8.61
C LEU A 152 8.45 10.11 -8.03
N SER A 153 8.34 10.46 -6.76
CA SER A 153 9.31 11.31 -6.07
C SER A 153 9.38 11.01 -4.58
N LYS A 154 10.43 11.53 -3.92
CA LYS A 154 10.58 11.47 -2.46
C LYS A 154 9.56 12.34 -1.72
N ASP A 155 8.96 13.32 -2.40
CA ASP A 155 7.95 14.21 -1.87
C ASP A 155 6.52 13.76 -2.24
N GLY A 156 6.39 12.64 -2.93
CA GLY A 156 5.12 12.15 -3.48
C GLY A 156 4.17 11.50 -2.48
N SER A 157 4.57 11.34 -1.22
CA SER A 157 3.75 10.66 -0.21
C SER A 157 2.39 11.33 0.01
N ASP A 158 2.35 12.67 0.06
CA ASP A 158 1.10 13.43 0.15
C ASP A 158 0.14 13.10 -0.99
N ALA A 159 0.66 13.07 -2.20
CA ALA A 159 -0.12 12.74 -3.40
C ALA A 159 -0.68 11.31 -3.35
N ALA A 160 0.14 10.33 -2.93
CA ALA A 160 -0.28 8.94 -2.76
C ALA A 160 -1.36 8.80 -1.68
N ALA A 161 -1.17 9.46 -0.52
CA ALA A 161 -2.14 9.43 0.57
C ALA A 161 -3.50 10.02 0.16
N ASN A 162 -3.50 11.09 -0.63
CA ASN A 162 -4.72 11.68 -1.18
C ASN A 162 -5.37 10.76 -2.23
N ALA A 163 -4.58 10.06 -3.03
CA ALA A 163 -5.09 9.19 -4.10
C ALA A 163 -5.82 7.95 -3.57
N ILE A 164 -5.52 7.47 -2.38
CA ILE A 164 -6.22 6.33 -1.78
C ILE A 164 -7.49 6.69 -1.00
N MET A 165 -7.74 7.99 -0.76
CA MET A 165 -8.92 8.45 -0.01
C MET A 165 -10.20 8.29 -0.83
N THR A 166 -11.32 8.03 -0.16
CA THR A 166 -12.68 8.05 -0.77
C THR A 166 -13.59 9.00 0.01
N THR A 167 -14.19 8.53 1.10
CA THR A 167 -15.05 9.29 1.99
C THR A 167 -14.30 9.90 3.18
N ASP A 168 -13.01 9.67 3.24
CA ASP A 168 -12.15 10.26 4.26
C ASP A 168 -12.21 11.78 4.22
N THR A 169 -12.33 12.41 5.38
CA THR A 169 -12.32 13.87 5.54
C THR A 169 -10.91 14.40 5.81
N VAL A 170 -10.03 13.55 6.34
CA VAL A 170 -8.66 13.90 6.71
C VAL A 170 -7.70 12.84 6.16
N LYS A 171 -6.63 13.32 5.54
CA LYS A 171 -5.51 12.49 5.10
C LYS A 171 -4.77 11.91 6.31
N LYS A 172 -4.44 10.63 6.24
CA LYS A 172 -3.67 9.93 7.28
C LYS A 172 -2.30 9.56 6.74
N GLU A 173 -1.30 10.26 7.22
CA GLU A 173 0.09 10.13 6.81
C GLU A 173 1.00 10.37 8.00
N MET A 174 2.03 9.53 8.17
CA MET A 174 3.01 9.67 9.24
C MET A 174 4.36 9.11 8.83
N ALA A 175 5.42 9.73 9.34
CA ALA A 175 6.75 9.13 9.34
C ALA A 175 7.44 9.37 10.68
N VAL A 176 8.22 8.37 11.10
CA VAL A 176 8.97 8.42 12.36
C VAL A 176 10.35 7.79 12.20
N THR A 177 11.30 8.25 13.02
CA THR A 177 12.61 7.62 13.18
C THR A 177 12.78 7.08 14.59
N CYS A 178 13.47 5.96 14.71
CA CYS A 178 13.88 5.38 16.00
C CYS A 178 15.23 4.69 15.87
N SER A 179 15.88 4.41 16.99
CA SER A 179 17.10 3.59 17.03
C SER A 179 16.77 2.16 17.41
N VAL A 180 17.24 1.21 16.61
CA VAL A 180 17.13 -0.24 16.85
C VAL A 180 18.50 -0.85 16.65
N GLY A 181 19.06 -1.50 17.67
CA GLY A 181 20.41 -2.09 17.60
C GLY A 181 21.50 -1.05 17.27
N GLY A 182 21.37 0.21 17.74
CA GLY A 182 22.32 1.29 17.45
C GLY A 182 22.20 1.90 16.06
N LYS A 183 21.29 1.40 15.19
CA LYS A 183 21.05 1.91 13.83
C LYS A 183 19.77 2.73 13.77
N THR A 184 19.78 3.81 12.99
CA THR A 184 18.57 4.58 12.72
C THR A 184 17.66 3.81 11.78
N VAL A 185 16.40 3.61 12.19
CA VAL A 185 15.33 3.03 11.39
C VAL A 185 14.30 4.13 11.12
N THR A 186 13.87 4.24 9.87
CA THR A 186 12.77 5.13 9.45
C THR A 186 11.56 4.30 9.08
N ILE A 187 10.39 4.72 9.56
CA ILE A 187 9.10 4.09 9.27
C ILE A 187 8.22 5.15 8.66
N GLY A 188 7.68 4.88 7.47
CA GLY A 188 6.69 5.72 6.80
C GLY A 188 5.37 4.98 6.68
N ALA A 189 4.25 5.69 6.79
CA ALA A 189 2.92 5.12 6.69
C ALA A 189 1.93 6.08 6.04
N ILE A 190 1.00 5.52 5.28
CA ILE A 190 -0.28 6.13 4.92
C ILE A 190 -1.40 5.16 5.29
N ALA A 191 -2.56 5.69 5.60
CA ALA A 191 -3.72 4.88 5.94
C ALA A 191 -5.00 5.47 5.35
N LYS A 192 -5.95 4.59 5.06
CA LYS A 192 -7.30 4.95 4.64
C LYS A 192 -8.30 4.49 5.70
N GLY A 193 -9.28 5.33 5.98
CA GLY A 193 -10.38 4.98 6.87
C GLY A 193 -11.33 3.93 6.28
N SER A 194 -12.03 3.19 7.14
CA SER A 194 -13.03 2.16 6.80
C SER A 194 -14.44 2.57 7.26
N GLY A 195 -14.90 3.74 6.81
CA GLY A 195 -16.16 4.32 7.30
C GLY A 195 -17.45 3.61 6.84
N MET A 196 -17.38 2.76 5.80
CA MET A 196 -18.57 2.10 5.22
C MET A 196 -18.67 0.61 5.58
N ILE A 197 -17.55 -0.05 5.82
CA ILE A 197 -17.49 -1.50 6.03
C ILE A 197 -16.81 -1.84 7.34
N HIS A 198 -17.15 -3.02 7.89
CA HIS A 198 -16.42 -3.64 9.00
C HIS A 198 -15.42 -4.66 8.40
N PRO A 199 -14.12 -4.36 8.35
CA PRO A 199 -13.17 -5.14 7.57
C PRO A 199 -12.87 -6.52 8.16
N ASN A 200 -13.20 -6.78 9.42
CA ASN A 200 -12.94 -8.05 10.11
C ASN A 200 -11.54 -8.59 9.79
N MET A 201 -10.52 -7.78 10.08
CA MET A 201 -9.13 -8.09 9.74
C MET A 201 -8.62 -9.28 10.50
N GLY A 202 -7.92 -10.17 9.79
CA GLY A 202 -7.14 -11.23 10.39
C GLY A 202 -6.03 -10.65 11.29
N SER A 203 -5.76 -11.28 12.43
CA SER A 203 -4.68 -10.87 13.31
C SER A 203 -3.33 -11.04 12.61
N MET A 204 -2.47 -10.01 12.61
CA MET A 204 -1.08 -10.09 12.13
C MET A 204 -0.22 -11.10 12.89
N LEU A 205 -0.72 -11.65 13.96
CA LEU A 205 -0.02 -12.58 14.81
C LEU A 205 -0.63 -13.97 14.66
N ARG A 206 -0.10 -14.78 13.74
CA ARG A 206 0.06 -16.19 14.11
C ARG A 206 1.08 -16.21 15.25
N ARG A 207 0.58 -16.27 16.47
CA ARG A 207 1.41 -16.52 17.64
C ARG A 207 2.29 -17.74 17.41
N PRO A 208 3.61 -17.68 17.70
CA PRO A 208 4.24 -18.88 18.20
C PRO A 208 3.52 -19.26 19.50
N PRO A 209 3.24 -20.53 19.77
CA PRO A 209 2.53 -20.95 20.97
C PRO A 209 3.33 -20.50 22.21
N ARG A 210 2.64 -19.84 23.12
CA ARG A 210 3.07 -19.32 24.43
C ARG A 210 3.64 -17.90 24.39
N ASP A 211 2.76 -16.95 24.57
CA ASP A 211 2.76 -15.87 25.57
C ASP A 211 1.64 -14.89 25.22
N ARG A 212 0.74 -14.64 26.16
CA ARG A 212 -0.43 -13.78 25.99
C ARG A 212 -0.02 -12.35 25.69
N ALA A 213 -0.40 -11.84 24.51
CA ALA A 213 -0.43 -10.41 24.22
C ALA A 213 -1.87 -9.89 24.34
N PRO A 214 -2.06 -8.62 24.74
CA PRO A 214 -3.38 -8.05 24.93
C PRO A 214 -4.20 -8.03 23.63
N ASP A 215 -5.51 -8.25 23.75
CA ASP A 215 -6.47 -8.26 22.67
C ASP A 215 -6.53 -6.88 21.98
N LEU A 216 -6.30 -6.88 20.67
CA LEU A 216 -6.55 -5.72 19.82
C LEU A 216 -8.05 -5.66 19.54
N GLN A 217 -8.68 -4.56 19.93
CA GLN A 217 -10.09 -4.29 19.65
C GLN A 217 -10.37 -4.23 18.16
N PRO A 218 -11.46 -4.82 17.65
CA PRO A 218 -11.83 -4.73 16.24
C PRO A 218 -12.42 -3.34 15.96
N GLY A 219 -11.84 -2.61 15.03
CA GLY A 219 -12.39 -1.31 14.63
C GLY A 219 -11.57 -0.46 13.69
N ASP A 220 -10.29 -0.71 13.56
CA ASP A 220 -9.41 0.15 12.74
C ASP A 220 -8.98 -0.58 11.47
N GLY A 221 -9.53 -0.19 10.33
CA GLY A 221 -9.09 -0.68 9.01
C GLY A 221 -7.64 -0.31 8.76
N ARG A 222 -6.74 -1.30 8.83
CA ARG A 222 -5.30 -1.10 8.64
C ARG A 222 -4.79 -1.93 7.47
N TRP A 223 -3.92 -1.33 6.68
CA TRP A 223 -3.41 -1.82 5.39
C TRP A 223 -2.02 -2.44 5.55
N GLY A 224 -1.60 -3.22 4.55
CA GLY A 224 -0.32 -3.90 4.53
C GLY A 224 0.89 -2.96 4.61
N TYR A 225 1.98 -3.49 5.14
CA TYR A 225 3.23 -2.76 5.35
C TYR A 225 4.34 -3.35 4.48
N LEU A 226 5.05 -2.48 3.77
CA LEU A 226 6.34 -2.80 3.19
C LEU A 226 7.45 -2.43 4.19
N HIS A 227 8.28 -3.40 4.54
CA HIS A 227 9.41 -3.20 5.45
C HIS A 227 10.71 -3.48 4.71
N GLN A 228 11.53 -2.45 4.49
CA GLN A 228 12.86 -2.60 3.89
C GLN A 228 13.89 -3.00 4.96
N ARG A 229 14.49 -4.16 4.80
CA ARG A 229 15.63 -4.60 5.60
C ARG A 229 16.92 -4.38 4.82
N HIS A 230 17.65 -3.33 5.12
CA HIS A 230 19.04 -3.19 4.68
C HIS A 230 19.91 -4.12 5.52
N VAL A 231 20.29 -5.28 4.98
CA VAL A 231 21.40 -6.09 5.51
C VAL A 231 22.48 -6.18 4.43
N ARG A 232 23.43 -5.24 4.45
CA ARG A 232 24.75 -5.49 3.88
C ARG A 232 25.60 -6.18 4.95
N GLY A 233 26.05 -7.38 4.67
CA GLY A 233 27.04 -8.06 5.49
C GLY A 233 27.09 -9.54 5.14
N ALA A 234 27.92 -9.90 4.18
CA ALA A 234 28.43 -11.26 4.08
C ALA A 234 29.26 -11.56 5.36
N GLY A 235 29.05 -12.69 5.97
CA GLY A 235 29.98 -13.15 6.99
C GLY A 235 29.34 -13.89 8.15
N GLN A 236 29.47 -15.22 8.12
CA GLN A 236 29.53 -16.16 9.24
C GLN A 236 28.30 -16.38 10.12
N ARG A 237 27.74 -17.56 9.95
CA ARG A 237 26.87 -18.23 10.91
C ARG A 237 27.61 -18.41 12.23
N HIS A 238 27.04 -17.92 13.34
CA HIS A 238 27.04 -18.52 14.67
C HIS A 238 26.35 -17.55 15.66
N GLY A 239 25.33 -17.99 16.37
CA GLY A 239 24.93 -17.43 17.67
C GLY A 239 23.87 -16.31 17.69
N GLY A 240 23.08 -16.04 16.62
CA GLY A 240 22.27 -14.82 16.52
C GLY A 240 20.75 -14.89 16.75
N GLU A 241 20.15 -16.06 16.98
CA GLU A 241 18.66 -16.17 16.98
C GLU A 241 17.94 -15.48 18.14
N ARG A 242 18.56 -15.28 19.29
CA ARG A 242 17.92 -14.64 20.45
C ARG A 242 17.88 -13.11 20.34
N SER A 243 18.91 -12.49 19.79
CA SER A 243 18.97 -11.02 19.62
C SER A 243 17.96 -10.50 18.59
N HIS A 244 17.76 -11.21 17.49
CA HIS A 244 16.81 -10.83 16.44
C HIS A 244 15.34 -10.90 16.88
N ARG A 245 14.99 -11.83 17.79
CA ARG A 245 13.62 -11.91 18.36
C ARG A 245 13.29 -10.78 19.32
N VAL A 246 14.26 -10.29 20.07
CA VAL A 246 14.07 -9.14 20.99
C VAL A 246 13.94 -7.84 20.21
N GLU A 247 14.76 -7.65 19.19
CA GLU A 247 14.71 -6.46 18.32
C GLU A 247 13.41 -6.42 17.49
N GLY A 248 12.95 -7.52 16.96
CA GLY A 248 11.68 -7.63 16.24
C GLY A 248 10.46 -7.25 17.10
N ARG A 249 10.44 -7.67 18.38
CA ARG A 249 9.37 -7.30 19.34
C ARG A 249 9.39 -5.80 19.67
N ARG A 250 10.57 -5.20 19.76
CA ARG A 250 10.73 -3.77 20.03
C ARG A 250 10.28 -2.93 18.84
N LEU A 251 10.64 -3.34 17.63
CA LEU A 251 10.18 -2.70 16.39
C LEU A 251 8.65 -2.80 16.24
N TYR A 252 8.08 -3.95 16.57
CA TYR A 252 6.63 -4.17 16.53
C TYR A 252 5.87 -3.24 17.48
N ARG A 253 6.33 -3.08 18.74
CA ARG A 253 5.72 -2.12 19.68
C ARG A 253 5.81 -0.69 19.17
N LEU A 254 6.96 -0.30 18.61
CA LEU A 254 7.14 1.03 18.03
C LEU A 254 6.22 1.28 16.83
N LEU A 255 5.97 0.26 16.00
CA LEU A 255 5.01 0.31 14.92
C LEU A 255 3.58 0.48 15.44
N GLN A 256 3.19 -0.27 16.48
CA GLN A 256 1.88 -0.13 17.10
C GLN A 256 1.67 1.26 17.71
N ASP A 257 2.66 1.78 18.44
CA ASP A 257 2.60 3.13 19.04
C ASP A 257 2.52 4.22 17.96
N ALA A 258 3.20 4.05 16.83
CA ALA A 258 3.13 4.97 15.70
C ALA A 258 1.74 4.96 15.05
N LEU A 259 1.14 3.78 14.93
CA LEU A 259 -0.18 3.60 14.28
C LEU A 259 -1.34 4.04 15.17
N GLN A 260 -1.21 3.96 16.50
CA GLN A 260 -2.24 4.48 17.42
C GLN A 260 -2.33 6.02 17.40
N ARG A 261 -1.34 6.69 16.82
CA ARG A 261 -1.29 8.16 16.69
C ARG A 261 -1.77 8.66 15.31
N LEU A 262 -2.07 7.74 14.38
CA LEU A 262 -2.73 8.00 13.09
C LEU A 262 -4.25 7.98 13.22
#